data_c712d5457dafe8b66ac6ae31321985eb
#
_entry.id   c712d5457dafe8b66ac6ae31321985eb
#
_cell.length_a   1.000
_cell.length_b   1.000
_cell.length_c   1.000
_cell.angle_alpha   90.00
_cell.angle_beta   90.00
_cell.angle_gamma   90.00
#
_symmetry.space_group_name_H-M   'P 1'
#
loop_
_entity.id
_entity.type
_entity.pdbx_description
1 polymer ?
#
loop_
_entity_poly.entity_id
_entity_poly.type
_entity_poly.pdbx_seq_one_letter_code
_entity_poly.pdbx_strand_id
1 'polypeptide(L)'
;MEFEYKGCLVAMLNWWLMAWDMNPAWKGGHGGGEETAAILGIDPSLVDKSEIGGELQFKHLSDNLKTTGFRSVEFKGVNVDIIRNTPHVTDNGWIGPDHPSTATEEWGKEMLETTANYIVDFMEEFKKVKLS
;
A
#
# COMPACT_ATOMS: atom_id res chain seq x y z
N MET A 1 6.46 7.86 22.21
CA MET A 1 6.83 7.84 23.64
C MET A 1 7.97 8.81 23.96
N GLU A 2 9.15 8.75 23.38
CA GLU A 2 10.21 9.74 23.70
C GLU A 2 9.85 11.18 23.29
N PHE A 3 9.17 11.36 22.16
CA PHE A 3 8.73 12.67 21.68
C PHE A 3 7.63 13.27 22.54
N GLU A 4 6.65 12.47 22.96
CA GLU A 4 5.60 12.89 23.88
C GLU A 4 6.18 13.33 25.21
N TYR A 5 7.15 12.58 25.75
CA TYR A 5 7.83 12.95 26.99
C TYR A 5 8.57 14.29 26.89
N LYS A 6 9.05 14.66 25.69
CA LYS A 6 9.69 15.96 25.41
C LYS A 6 8.69 17.06 25.01
N GLY A 7 7.38 16.82 25.15
CA GLY A 7 6.36 17.78 24.75
C GLY A 7 6.16 17.89 23.23
N CYS A 8 6.45 16.80 22.50
CA CYS A 8 6.22 16.73 21.06
C CYS A 8 5.24 15.61 20.72
N LEU A 9 4.36 15.86 19.74
CA LEU A 9 3.56 14.83 19.10
C LEU A 9 4.15 14.49 17.73
N VAL A 10 4.09 13.21 17.38
CA VAL A 10 4.49 12.72 16.07
C VAL A 10 3.31 12.00 15.45
N ALA A 11 2.89 12.42 14.26
CA ALA A 11 1.92 11.73 13.44
C ALA A 11 2.62 10.97 12.32
N MET A 12 2.21 9.74 12.06
CA MET A 12 2.62 8.96 10.90
C MET A 12 1.45 8.88 9.94
N LEU A 13 1.63 9.38 8.73
CA LEU A 13 0.61 9.41 7.70
C LEU A 13 0.94 8.38 6.62
N ASN A 14 0.37 7.19 6.74
CA ASN A 14 0.48 6.14 5.73
C ASN A 14 -0.53 6.42 4.62
N TRP A 15 -0.11 7.12 3.58
CA TRP A 15 -1.00 7.64 2.53
C TRP A 15 -1.91 6.57 1.91
N TRP A 16 -1.41 5.36 1.65
CA TRP A 16 -2.20 4.26 1.07
C TRP A 16 -3.31 3.77 2.03
N LEU A 17 -3.02 3.63 3.33
CA LEU A 17 -4.05 3.26 4.31
C LEU A 17 -5.13 4.34 4.42
N MET A 18 -4.72 5.60 4.40
CA MET A 18 -5.64 6.74 4.39
C MET A 18 -6.50 6.75 3.11
N ALA A 19 -5.89 6.50 1.96
CA ALA A 19 -6.62 6.38 0.70
C ALA A 19 -7.67 5.27 0.76
N TRP A 20 -7.36 4.12 1.32
CA TRP A 20 -8.30 3.00 1.48
C TRP A 20 -9.46 3.32 2.42
N ASP A 21 -9.19 4.06 3.50
CA ASP A 21 -10.24 4.51 4.43
C ASP A 21 -11.17 5.54 3.78
N MET A 22 -10.64 6.41 2.93
CA MET A 22 -11.43 7.41 2.20
C MET A 22 -12.26 6.80 1.07
N ASN A 23 -11.68 5.85 0.33
CA ASN A 23 -12.36 5.14 -0.74
C ASN A 23 -11.88 3.68 -0.82
N PRO A 24 -12.70 2.72 -0.33
CA PRO A 24 -12.36 1.30 -0.38
C PRO A 24 -12.08 0.73 -1.78
N ALA A 25 -12.57 1.41 -2.84
CA ALA A 25 -12.28 1.01 -4.22
C ALA A 25 -10.82 1.24 -4.62
N TRP A 26 -10.08 2.04 -3.86
CA TRP A 26 -8.65 2.27 -4.08
C TRP A 26 -7.75 1.26 -3.36
N LYS A 27 -8.36 0.33 -2.63
CA LYS A 27 -7.59 -0.67 -1.87
C LYS A 27 -6.84 -1.60 -2.81
N GLY A 28 -5.54 -1.62 -2.62
CA GLY A 28 -4.63 -2.43 -3.40
C GLY A 28 -3.63 -3.20 -2.56
N GLY A 29 -2.53 -3.57 -3.18
CA GLY A 29 -1.43 -4.27 -2.54
C GLY A 29 -0.11 -4.03 -3.27
N HIS A 30 0.94 -4.58 -2.71
CA HIS A 30 2.30 -4.37 -3.21
C HIS A 30 2.44 -4.75 -4.70
N GLY A 31 2.96 -3.82 -5.50
CA GLY A 31 3.12 -3.97 -6.95
C GLY A 31 1.78 -4.08 -7.70
N GLY A 32 0.67 -3.71 -7.11
CA GLY A 32 -0.67 -3.81 -7.68
C GLY A 32 -1.13 -2.58 -8.44
N GLY A 33 -2.43 -2.54 -8.76
CA GLY A 33 -3.07 -1.47 -9.50
C GLY A 33 -3.01 -0.13 -8.76
N GLU A 34 -3.16 -0.12 -7.44
CA GLU A 34 -3.08 1.08 -6.62
C GLU A 34 -1.73 1.80 -6.75
N GLU A 35 -0.63 1.09 -6.49
CA GLU A 35 0.72 1.66 -6.59
C GLU A 35 1.04 2.06 -8.02
N THR A 36 0.63 1.25 -9.00
CA THR A 36 0.79 1.58 -10.43
C THR A 36 -0.02 2.83 -10.80
N ALA A 37 -1.26 2.94 -10.32
CA ALA A 37 -2.10 4.11 -10.56
C ALA A 37 -1.49 5.38 -9.94
N ALA A 38 -0.93 5.28 -8.74
CA ALA A 38 -0.25 6.41 -8.11
C ALA A 38 0.89 6.95 -8.98
N ILE A 39 1.72 6.08 -9.56
CA ILE A 39 2.79 6.49 -10.47
C ILE A 39 2.22 7.07 -11.76
N LEU A 40 1.21 6.43 -12.37
CA LEU A 40 0.53 6.94 -13.57
C LEU A 40 -0.08 8.32 -13.35
N GLY A 41 -0.63 8.57 -12.16
CA GLY A 41 -1.20 9.86 -11.79
C GLY A 41 -0.16 10.99 -11.68
N ILE A 42 1.09 10.65 -11.41
CA ILE A 42 2.21 11.60 -11.36
C ILE A 42 2.78 11.84 -12.76
N ASP A 43 3.20 10.76 -13.42
CA ASP A 43 3.78 10.79 -14.77
C ASP A 43 3.61 9.41 -15.44
N PRO A 44 2.72 9.28 -16.43
CA PRO A 44 2.48 8.01 -17.12
C PRO A 44 3.71 7.42 -17.80
N SER A 45 4.71 8.24 -18.14
CA SER A 45 5.94 7.79 -18.80
C SER A 45 6.86 6.96 -17.88
N LEU A 46 6.62 6.98 -16.58
CA LEU A 46 7.37 6.22 -15.58
C LEU A 46 6.90 4.77 -15.46
N VAL A 47 5.81 4.38 -16.12
CA VAL A 47 5.27 3.02 -16.08
C VAL A 47 5.43 2.36 -17.43
N ASP A 48 6.25 1.31 -17.48
CA ASP A 48 6.32 0.44 -18.65
C ASP A 48 5.19 -0.61 -18.61
N LYS A 49 4.10 -0.31 -19.30
CA LYS A 49 2.94 -1.21 -19.36
C LYS A 49 3.18 -2.49 -20.15
N SER A 50 4.24 -2.56 -20.96
CA SER A 50 4.58 -3.76 -21.73
C SER A 50 5.10 -4.89 -20.84
N GLU A 51 5.65 -4.56 -19.69
CA GLU A 51 6.16 -5.52 -18.71
C GLU A 51 5.08 -5.98 -17.71
N ILE A 52 3.88 -5.36 -17.73
CA ILE A 52 2.76 -5.78 -16.88
C ILE A 52 2.15 -7.06 -17.44
N GLY A 53 2.35 -8.16 -16.76
CA GLY A 53 1.79 -9.43 -17.20
C GLY A 53 1.77 -10.51 -16.13
N GLY A 54 1.11 -11.61 -16.49
CA GLY A 54 1.04 -12.79 -15.65
C GLY A 54 -0.06 -12.73 -14.60
N GLU A 55 -0.11 -13.79 -13.81
CA GLU A 55 -1.03 -13.94 -12.70
C GLU A 55 -0.29 -13.79 -11.38
N LEU A 56 -1.03 -13.59 -10.28
CA LEU A 56 -0.49 -13.59 -8.94
C LEU A 56 0.17 -14.96 -8.64
N GLN A 57 1.47 -14.94 -8.47
CA GLN A 57 2.27 -16.14 -8.24
C GLN A 57 2.97 -16.08 -6.89
N PHE A 58 2.32 -16.62 -5.88
CA PHE A 58 2.95 -16.78 -4.58
C PHE A 58 3.89 -17.98 -4.53
N LYS A 59 5.09 -17.77 -4.03
CA LYS A 59 6.00 -18.82 -3.60
C LYS A 59 5.59 -19.29 -2.21
N HIS A 60 5.08 -20.51 -2.10
CA HIS A 60 4.75 -21.10 -0.80
C HIS A 60 6.00 -21.58 -0.08
N LEU A 61 6.02 -21.51 1.25
CA LEU A 61 7.12 -22.05 2.04
C LEU A 61 7.08 -23.56 2.08
N SER A 62 5.88 -24.16 2.10
CA SER A 62 5.63 -25.59 1.98
C SER A 62 4.17 -25.83 1.61
N ASP A 63 3.81 -27.10 1.42
CA ASP A 63 2.41 -27.48 1.15
C ASP A 63 1.44 -27.06 2.26
N ASN A 64 1.92 -26.95 3.48
CA ASN A 64 1.13 -26.58 4.65
C ASN A 64 1.32 -25.12 5.09
N LEU A 65 2.25 -24.37 4.49
CA LEU A 65 2.52 -22.96 4.79
C LEU A 65 2.33 -22.16 3.51
N LYS A 66 1.07 -21.84 3.24
CA LYS A 66 0.69 -21.12 2.02
C LYS A 66 0.92 -19.62 2.17
N THR A 67 1.65 -19.02 1.25
CA THR A 67 1.78 -17.56 1.19
C THR A 67 0.43 -16.92 0.88
N THR A 68 0.02 -15.95 1.65
CA THR A 68 -1.25 -15.22 1.53
C THR A 68 -1.06 -13.71 1.38
N GLY A 69 0.17 -13.22 1.51
CA GLY A 69 0.49 -11.80 1.37
C GLY A 69 1.98 -11.56 1.50
N PHE A 70 2.38 -10.29 1.49
CA PHE A 70 3.79 -9.90 1.51
C PHE A 70 4.56 -10.45 2.71
N ARG A 71 3.93 -10.47 3.90
CA ARG A 71 4.53 -10.98 5.13
C ARG A 71 3.78 -12.15 5.73
N SER A 72 2.66 -12.56 5.14
CA SER A 72 1.79 -13.55 5.75
C SER A 72 1.84 -14.89 5.05
N VAL A 73 1.76 -15.94 5.86
CA VAL A 73 1.49 -17.32 5.44
C VAL A 73 0.32 -17.86 6.24
N GLU A 74 -0.49 -18.68 5.61
CA GLU A 74 -1.57 -19.40 6.28
C GLU A 74 -1.06 -20.74 6.78
N PHE A 75 -1.38 -21.07 8.04
CA PHE A 75 -1.25 -22.38 8.61
C PHE A 75 -2.54 -22.77 9.34
N LYS A 76 -3.19 -23.83 8.91
CA LYS A 76 -4.46 -24.34 9.49
C LYS A 76 -5.55 -23.24 9.62
N GLY A 77 -5.69 -22.39 8.58
CA GLY A 77 -6.68 -21.32 8.55
C GLY A 77 -6.30 -20.05 9.33
N VAL A 78 -5.11 -20.00 9.91
CA VAL A 78 -4.61 -18.85 10.66
C VAL A 78 -3.43 -18.21 9.92
N ASN A 79 -3.47 -16.88 9.74
CA ASN A 79 -2.35 -16.15 9.18
C ASN A 79 -1.27 -15.89 10.24
N VAL A 80 -0.02 -16.14 9.85
CA VAL A 80 1.17 -15.89 10.65
C VAL A 80 2.12 -15.01 9.85
N ASP A 81 2.66 -13.96 10.48
CA ASP A 81 3.64 -13.09 9.82
C ASP A 81 5.02 -13.74 9.81
N ILE A 82 5.57 -13.86 8.61
CA ILE A 82 6.95 -14.32 8.37
C ILE A 82 7.63 -13.32 7.44
N ILE A 83 8.66 -12.65 7.95
CA ILE A 83 9.44 -11.69 7.18
C ILE A 83 10.31 -12.41 6.17
N ARG A 84 10.14 -12.07 4.89
CA ARG A 84 10.89 -12.63 3.77
C ARG A 84 11.25 -11.52 2.77
N ASN A 85 12.30 -11.72 2.00
CA ASN A 85 12.59 -10.87 0.86
C ASN A 85 11.59 -11.12 -0.29
N THR A 86 11.25 -10.09 -1.05
CA THR A 86 10.29 -10.14 -2.15
C THR A 86 10.49 -11.33 -3.11
N PRO A 87 11.73 -11.66 -3.57
CA PRO A 87 11.95 -12.83 -4.43
C PRO A 87 11.61 -14.19 -3.79
N HIS A 88 11.44 -14.23 -2.47
CA HIS A 88 10.98 -15.44 -1.75
C HIS A 88 9.45 -15.48 -1.58
N VAL A 89 8.75 -14.45 -2.02
CA VAL A 89 7.29 -14.34 -1.94
C VAL A 89 6.65 -14.48 -3.31
N THR A 90 7.25 -13.85 -4.33
CA THR A 90 6.75 -13.79 -5.70
C THR A 90 7.90 -13.72 -6.70
N ASP A 91 7.64 -14.09 -7.96
CA ASP A 91 8.61 -13.97 -9.06
C ASP A 91 8.47 -12.65 -9.82
N ASN A 92 7.29 -12.05 -9.85
CA ASN A 92 6.99 -10.85 -10.62
C ASN A 92 6.82 -9.58 -9.79
N GLY A 93 7.02 -9.64 -8.46
CA GLY A 93 6.91 -8.50 -7.55
C GLY A 93 5.47 -8.12 -7.17
N TRP A 94 4.46 -8.60 -7.87
CA TRP A 94 3.06 -8.30 -7.57
C TRP A 94 2.54 -9.18 -6.44
N ILE A 95 2.00 -8.54 -5.40
CA ILE A 95 1.46 -9.19 -4.19
C ILE A 95 0.19 -8.46 -3.75
N GLY A 96 -0.76 -8.35 -4.59
CA GLY A 96 -1.99 -7.65 -4.25
C GLY A 96 -3.21 -8.36 -4.78
N PRO A 97 -4.41 -8.01 -4.29
CA PRO A 97 -5.63 -8.51 -4.91
C PRO A 97 -5.93 -7.83 -6.24
N ASP A 98 -5.37 -6.63 -6.46
CA ASP A 98 -5.57 -5.78 -7.62
C ASP A 98 -4.46 -6.00 -8.66
N HIS A 99 -4.83 -6.36 -9.87
CA HIS A 99 -3.84 -6.54 -10.94
C HIS A 99 -3.30 -5.18 -11.40
N PRO A 100 -1.97 -5.00 -11.61
CA PRO A 100 -1.40 -3.72 -12.03
C PRO A 100 -1.96 -3.18 -13.35
N SER A 101 -2.46 -4.05 -14.25
CA SER A 101 -3.11 -3.63 -15.50
C SER A 101 -4.44 -2.90 -15.31
N THR A 102 -5.05 -2.96 -14.12
CA THR A 102 -6.29 -2.22 -13.81
C THR A 102 -6.04 -0.74 -13.52
N ALA A 103 -4.78 -0.37 -13.33
CA ALA A 103 -4.39 0.99 -13.02
C ALA A 103 -4.69 1.97 -14.16
N THR A 104 -5.25 3.13 -13.80
CA THR A 104 -5.45 4.24 -14.71
C THR A 104 -4.84 5.53 -14.17
N GLU A 105 -4.54 6.45 -15.08
CA GLU A 105 -4.03 7.77 -14.72
C GLU A 105 -5.07 8.57 -13.90
N GLU A 106 -6.35 8.47 -14.28
CA GLU A 106 -7.46 9.12 -13.60
C GLU A 106 -7.59 8.63 -12.15
N TRP A 107 -7.54 7.31 -11.95
CA TRP A 107 -7.54 6.75 -10.60
C TRP A 107 -6.38 7.30 -9.76
N GLY A 108 -5.18 7.30 -10.32
CA GLY A 108 -4.00 7.81 -9.63
C GLY A 108 -4.14 9.29 -9.24
N LYS A 109 -4.57 10.13 -10.17
CA LYS A 109 -4.78 11.57 -9.92
C LYS A 109 -5.81 11.83 -8.84
N GLU A 110 -6.99 11.19 -8.94
CA GLU A 110 -8.07 11.35 -7.96
C GLU A 110 -7.61 10.90 -6.56
N MET A 111 -6.98 9.73 -6.47
CA MET A 111 -6.51 9.18 -5.20
C MET A 111 -5.45 10.07 -4.56
N LEU A 112 -4.44 10.49 -5.31
CA LEU A 112 -3.36 11.33 -4.78
C LEU A 112 -3.85 12.72 -4.37
N GLU A 113 -4.70 13.35 -5.19
CA GLU A 113 -5.26 14.67 -4.90
C GLU A 113 -6.15 14.64 -3.64
N THR A 114 -7.04 13.63 -3.55
CA THR A 114 -7.90 13.46 -2.38
C THR A 114 -7.08 13.23 -1.11
N THR A 115 -6.07 12.38 -1.19
CA THR A 115 -5.19 12.08 -0.05
C THR A 115 -4.36 13.31 0.35
N ALA A 116 -3.84 14.06 -0.62
CA ALA A 116 -3.07 15.27 -0.35
C ALA A 116 -3.94 16.35 0.34
N ASN A 117 -5.17 16.56 -0.13
CA ASN A 117 -6.10 17.51 0.48
C ASN A 117 -6.44 17.09 1.93
N TYR A 118 -6.69 15.81 2.17
CA TYR A 118 -6.90 15.30 3.53
C TYR A 118 -5.69 15.55 4.44
N ILE A 119 -4.47 15.34 3.94
CA ILE A 119 -3.24 15.60 4.71
C ILE A 119 -3.13 17.08 5.06
N VAL A 120 -3.45 17.97 4.14
CA VAL A 120 -3.46 19.42 4.41
C VAL A 120 -4.45 19.75 5.52
N ASP A 121 -5.69 19.28 5.43
CA ASP A 121 -6.73 19.51 6.44
C ASP A 121 -6.33 18.94 7.80
N PHE A 122 -5.80 17.73 7.82
CA PHE A 122 -5.26 17.11 9.04
C PHE A 122 -4.16 17.96 9.66
N MET A 123 -3.21 18.46 8.87
CA MET A 123 -2.11 19.29 9.36
C MET A 123 -2.60 20.62 9.93
N GLU A 124 -3.62 21.24 9.32
CA GLU A 124 -4.22 22.45 9.85
C GLU A 124 -4.91 22.23 11.21
N GLU A 125 -5.49 21.05 11.43
CA GLU A 125 -6.07 20.68 12.71
C GLU A 125 -4.99 20.29 13.73
N PHE A 126 -3.99 19.51 13.29
CA PHE A 126 -2.92 19.02 14.15
C PHE A 126 -2.09 20.15 14.77
N LYS A 127 -1.86 21.25 14.03
CA LYS A 127 -1.18 22.47 14.54
C LYS A 127 -1.88 23.11 15.73
N LYS A 128 -3.17 22.88 15.92
CA LYS A 128 -3.96 23.47 17.02
C LYS A 128 -3.85 22.68 18.30
N VAL A 129 -3.32 21.47 18.26
CA VAL A 129 -3.19 20.60 19.43
C VAL A 129 -2.22 21.22 20.43
N LYS A 130 -2.70 21.37 21.67
CA LYS A 130 -1.87 21.80 22.80
C LYS A 130 -1.66 20.62 23.72
N LEU A 131 -0.42 20.32 24.01
CA LEU A 131 -0.10 19.35 25.05
C LEU A 131 -0.29 20.01 26.42
N SER A 132 -1.10 19.37 27.26
CA SER A 132 -1.35 19.79 28.64
C SER A 132 -0.27 19.27 29.58
#